data_dd058de1b2c2355a89719612603264b0
#
_entry.id   dd058de1b2c2355a89719612603264b0
#
_cell.length_a   1.000
_cell.length_b   1.000
_cell.length_c   1.000
_cell.angle_alpha   90.00
_cell.angle_beta   90.00
_cell.angle_gamma   90.00
#
_symmetry.space_group_name_H-M   'P 1'
#
loop_
_entity.id
_entity.type
_entity.pdbx_description
1 polymer ?
#
loop_
_entity_poly.entity_id
_entity_poly.type
_entity_poly.pdbx_seq_one_letter_code
_entity_poly.pdbx_strand_id
1 'polypeptide(L)'
;MDTKRLAIYVIIIILIAAVGSFLYISGNSHNTKVEVTSNKTLQNGKFVEILLTDEYRNVYPGEVVDIKILDDSGWANKYQVTTDDNGEANVELVTFENGNYTIHCDYNGTMFNKESHTVYDLVIDDGYN
;
A
#
# COMPACT_ATOMS: atom_id res chain seq x y z
N MET A 1 28.86 21.14 -34.44
CA MET A 1 27.45 20.74 -34.48
C MET A 1 26.58 21.88 -34.00
N ASP A 2 25.54 22.19 -34.72
CA ASP A 2 24.63 23.29 -34.33
C ASP A 2 23.88 22.90 -33.02
N THR A 3 23.84 23.82 -32.06
CA THR A 3 23.19 23.62 -30.77
C THR A 3 21.70 23.28 -30.91
N LYS A 4 21.03 23.85 -31.90
CA LYS A 4 19.63 23.58 -32.19
C LYS A 4 19.39 22.14 -32.66
N ARG A 5 20.26 21.58 -33.45
CA ARG A 5 20.17 20.19 -33.90
C ARG A 5 20.40 19.23 -32.73
N LEU A 6 21.37 19.53 -31.89
CA LEU A 6 21.62 18.72 -30.67
C LEU A 6 20.41 18.70 -29.75
N ALA A 7 19.76 19.84 -29.52
CA ALA A 7 18.56 19.92 -28.67
C ALA A 7 17.40 19.11 -29.27
N ILE A 8 17.19 19.13 -30.56
CA ILE A 8 16.14 18.35 -31.26
C ILE A 8 16.39 16.86 -31.08
N TYR A 9 17.62 16.39 -31.25
CA TYR A 9 17.96 14.98 -31.09
C TYR A 9 17.75 14.51 -29.63
N VAL A 10 18.10 15.31 -28.66
CA VAL A 10 17.89 14.99 -27.24
C VAL A 10 16.40 14.87 -26.94
N ILE A 11 15.57 15.78 -27.43
CA ILE A 11 14.10 15.73 -27.24
C ILE A 11 13.51 14.47 -27.86
N ILE A 12 13.90 14.11 -29.08
CA ILE A 12 13.43 12.91 -29.77
C ILE A 12 13.79 11.65 -28.98
N ILE A 13 15.02 11.55 -28.48
CA ILE A 13 15.47 10.42 -27.68
C ILE A 13 14.64 10.29 -26.39
N ILE A 14 14.35 11.39 -25.71
CA ILE A 14 13.52 11.39 -24.48
C ILE A 14 12.10 10.91 -24.80
N LEU A 15 11.49 11.39 -25.89
CA LEU A 15 10.14 10.98 -26.28
C LEU A 15 10.07 9.49 -26.61
N ILE A 16 11.03 8.96 -27.34
CA ILE A 16 11.09 7.52 -27.68
C ILE A 16 11.25 6.69 -26.43
N ALA A 17 12.13 7.09 -25.52
CA ALA A 17 12.34 6.40 -24.24
C ALA A 17 11.07 6.39 -23.39
N ALA A 18 10.33 7.52 -23.32
CA ALA A 18 9.09 7.61 -22.55
C ALA A 18 8.01 6.69 -23.12
N VAL A 19 7.81 6.65 -24.44
CA VAL A 19 6.83 5.76 -25.09
C VAL A 19 7.22 4.30 -24.92
N GLY A 20 8.49 3.96 -25.13
CA GLY A 20 9.00 2.60 -24.95
C GLY A 20 8.84 2.12 -23.50
N SER A 21 9.14 2.97 -22.53
CA SER A 21 8.95 2.65 -21.11
C SER A 21 7.49 2.44 -20.77
N PHE A 22 6.59 3.26 -21.27
CA PHE A 22 5.15 3.11 -21.04
C PHE A 22 4.62 1.77 -21.55
N LEU A 23 4.96 1.38 -22.78
CA LEU A 23 4.56 0.11 -23.37
C LEU A 23 5.14 -1.08 -22.61
N TYR A 24 6.40 -1.01 -22.21
CA TYR A 24 7.05 -2.03 -21.41
C TYR A 24 6.35 -2.23 -20.07
N ILE A 25 6.08 -1.15 -19.35
CA ILE A 25 5.43 -1.17 -18.05
C ILE A 25 4.02 -1.74 -18.15
N SER A 26 3.22 -1.31 -19.14
CA SER A 26 1.86 -1.81 -19.36
C SER A 26 1.82 -3.32 -19.56
N GLY A 27 2.86 -3.90 -20.21
CA GLY A 27 2.96 -5.34 -20.42
C GLY A 27 3.57 -6.10 -19.24
N ASN A 28 4.20 -5.42 -18.28
CA ASN A 28 4.99 -6.04 -17.21
C ASN A 28 4.60 -5.56 -15.81
N SER A 29 3.33 -5.18 -15.61
CA SER A 29 2.84 -4.83 -14.28
C SER A 29 2.93 -6.02 -13.32
N HIS A 30 3.47 -5.78 -12.13
CA HIS A 30 3.67 -6.81 -11.12
C HIS A 30 2.41 -7.03 -10.29
N ASN A 31 2.10 -8.30 -10.01
CA ASN A 31 1.10 -8.65 -9.02
C ASN A 31 1.60 -8.25 -7.64
N THR A 32 0.73 -7.68 -6.83
CA THR A 32 1.07 -7.30 -5.47
C THR A 32 0.19 -8.03 -4.47
N LYS A 33 0.64 -8.06 -3.23
CA LYS A 33 -0.10 -8.61 -2.11
C LYS A 33 0.08 -7.69 -0.92
N VAL A 34 -1.04 -7.18 -0.40
CA VAL A 34 -1.07 -6.49 0.88
C VAL A 34 -1.57 -7.47 1.93
N GLU A 35 -0.87 -7.59 3.06
CA GLU A 35 -1.26 -8.49 4.14
C GLU A 35 -1.12 -7.81 5.49
N VAL A 36 -1.97 -8.22 6.44
CA VAL A 36 -1.86 -7.79 7.84
C VAL A 36 -0.96 -8.77 8.56
N THR A 37 0.13 -8.28 9.14
CA THR A 37 1.15 -9.11 9.78
C THR A 37 1.06 -9.08 11.31
N SER A 38 0.28 -8.16 11.88
CA SER A 38 0.05 -8.09 13.32
C SER A 38 -0.92 -9.17 13.82
N ASN A 39 -1.00 -9.33 15.13
CA ASN A 39 -1.87 -10.31 15.76
C ASN A 39 -3.36 -9.97 15.55
N LYS A 40 -4.22 -10.98 15.60
CA LYS A 40 -5.68 -10.82 15.51
C LYS A 40 -6.29 -10.14 16.72
N THR A 41 -5.62 -10.19 17.86
CA THR A 41 -6.05 -9.52 19.08
C THR A 41 -5.01 -8.50 19.49
N LEU A 42 -5.42 -7.25 19.60
CA LEU A 42 -4.56 -6.12 19.95
C LEU A 42 -5.20 -5.26 21.02
N GLN A 43 -4.39 -4.45 21.68
CA GLN A 43 -4.80 -3.45 22.65
C GLN A 43 -4.64 -2.05 22.05
N ASN A 44 -5.34 -1.06 22.60
CA ASN A 44 -5.03 0.34 22.30
C ASN A 44 -3.57 0.63 22.65
N GLY A 45 -2.91 1.45 21.88
CA GLY A 45 -1.48 1.70 21.97
C GLY A 45 -0.61 0.74 21.18
N LYS A 46 -1.19 -0.35 20.67
CA LYS A 46 -0.51 -1.28 19.76
C LYS A 46 -0.78 -0.88 18.31
N PHE A 47 -0.06 -1.52 17.40
CA PHE A 47 -0.09 -1.18 15.98
C PHE A 47 -0.70 -2.31 15.15
N VAL A 48 -1.60 -1.94 14.25
CA VAL A 48 -1.94 -2.79 13.11
C VAL A 48 -0.79 -2.63 12.11
N GLU A 49 -0.16 -3.74 11.75
CA GLU A 49 0.99 -3.75 10.85
C GLU A 49 0.61 -4.41 9.53
N ILE A 50 1.05 -3.83 8.43
CA ILE A 50 0.83 -4.36 7.09
C ILE A 50 2.15 -4.49 6.34
N LEU A 51 2.16 -5.38 5.37
CA LEU A 51 3.29 -5.63 4.48
C LEU A 51 2.80 -5.66 3.04
N LEU A 52 3.46 -4.92 2.16
CA LEU A 52 3.19 -4.92 0.73
C LEU A 52 4.34 -5.58 -0.01
N THR A 53 4.03 -6.66 -0.71
CA THR A 53 5.03 -7.45 -1.47
C THR A 53 4.50 -7.79 -2.85
N ASP A 54 5.36 -8.36 -3.68
CA ASP A 54 4.95 -9.02 -4.92
C ASP A 54 4.83 -10.54 -4.72
N GLU A 55 4.57 -11.26 -5.80
CA GLU A 55 4.46 -12.73 -5.81
C GLU A 55 5.78 -13.44 -5.48
N TYR A 56 6.92 -12.75 -5.59
CA TYR A 56 8.25 -13.26 -5.29
C TYR A 56 8.79 -12.80 -3.94
N ARG A 57 7.95 -12.18 -3.11
CA ARG A 57 8.30 -11.63 -1.79
C ARG A 57 9.22 -10.42 -1.84
N ASN A 58 9.34 -9.75 -2.97
CA ASN A 58 10.00 -8.44 -3.03
C ASN A 58 9.11 -7.41 -2.35
N VAL A 59 9.71 -6.56 -1.53
CA VAL A 59 9.00 -5.51 -0.79
C VAL A 59 8.85 -4.24 -1.64
N TYR A 60 7.79 -3.48 -1.38
CA TYR A 60 7.51 -2.23 -2.08
C TYR A 60 7.55 -1.03 -1.13
N PRO A 61 8.68 -0.30 -1.06
CA PRO A 61 8.77 0.91 -0.26
C PRO A 61 8.10 2.10 -0.94
N GLY A 62 7.66 3.07 -0.12
CA GLY A 62 7.14 4.34 -0.61
C GLY A 62 5.76 4.27 -1.25
N GLU A 63 5.02 3.19 -1.06
CA GLU A 63 3.69 3.00 -1.62
C GLU A 63 2.59 3.37 -0.63
N VAL A 64 1.50 3.93 -1.15
CA VAL A 64 0.36 4.37 -0.33
C VAL A 64 -0.68 3.26 -0.25
N VAL A 65 -1.11 2.95 0.98
CA VAL A 65 -2.14 1.95 1.27
C VAL A 65 -3.26 2.61 2.07
N ASP A 66 -4.50 2.38 1.65
CA ASP A 66 -5.68 2.83 2.38
C ASP A 66 -6.13 1.75 3.35
N ILE A 67 -6.32 2.12 4.60
CA ILE A 67 -6.75 1.20 5.66
C ILE A 67 -8.04 1.71 6.26
N LYS A 68 -9.03 0.83 6.36
CA LYS A 68 -10.29 1.09 7.07
C LYS A 68 -10.42 0.09 8.20
N ILE A 69 -10.76 0.58 9.38
CA ILE A 69 -11.09 -0.28 10.52
C ILE A 69 -12.57 -0.06 10.84
N LEU A 70 -13.38 -1.08 10.59
CA LEU A 70 -14.83 -1.03 10.75
C LEU A 70 -15.24 -1.76 12.01
N ASP A 71 -16.17 -1.15 12.77
CA ASP A 71 -16.82 -1.82 13.89
C ASP A 71 -18.05 -2.63 13.43
N ASP A 72 -18.74 -3.26 14.38
CA ASP A 72 -19.93 -4.09 14.09
C ASP A 72 -21.10 -3.28 13.55
N SER A 73 -21.15 -1.96 13.79
CA SER A 73 -22.20 -1.09 13.28
C SER A 73 -21.93 -0.60 11.85
N GLY A 74 -20.74 -0.87 11.32
CA GLY A 74 -20.31 -0.40 10.02
C GLY A 74 -19.63 0.97 10.04
N TRP A 75 -19.42 1.56 11.21
CA TRP A 75 -18.65 2.79 11.34
C TRP A 75 -17.18 2.50 11.04
N ALA A 76 -16.58 3.32 10.18
CA ALA A 76 -15.21 3.12 9.74
C ALA A 76 -14.30 4.27 10.17
N ASN A 77 -13.16 3.91 10.74
CA ASN A 77 -12.01 4.79 10.86
C ASN A 77 -11.11 4.57 9.64
N LYS A 78 -10.78 5.64 8.93
CA LYS A 78 -10.02 5.60 7.68
C LYS A 78 -8.63 6.16 7.89
N TYR A 79 -7.64 5.46 7.36
CA TYR A 79 -6.23 5.85 7.43
C TYR A 79 -5.59 5.71 6.06
N GLN A 80 -4.62 6.55 5.79
CA GLN A 80 -3.76 6.42 4.63
C GLN A 80 -2.32 6.37 5.13
N VAL A 81 -1.61 5.30 4.77
CA VAL A 81 -0.23 5.07 5.22
C VAL A 81 0.68 4.86 4.03
N THR A 82 1.96 5.09 4.24
CA THR A 82 3.00 4.90 3.22
C THR A 82 3.98 3.85 3.72
N THR A 83 4.30 2.87 2.87
CA THR A 83 5.22 1.80 3.23
C THR A 83 6.65 2.34 3.38
N ASP A 84 7.37 1.77 4.34
CA ASP A 84 8.78 2.09 4.61
C ASP A 84 9.72 1.30 3.68
N ASP A 85 11.03 1.36 3.96
CA ASP A 85 12.05 0.67 3.16
C ASP A 85 11.90 -0.86 3.15
N ASN A 86 11.17 -1.41 4.11
CA ASN A 86 10.89 -2.85 4.21
C ASN A 86 9.53 -3.23 3.65
N GLY A 87 8.83 -2.29 3.02
CA GLY A 87 7.47 -2.50 2.51
C GLY A 87 6.41 -2.56 3.59
N GLU A 88 6.72 -2.11 4.80
CA GLU A 88 5.86 -2.17 5.97
C GLU A 88 5.24 -0.80 6.25
N ALA A 89 4.02 -0.82 6.79
CA ALA A 89 3.36 0.36 7.32
C ALA A 89 2.51 -0.05 8.52
N ASN A 90 2.14 0.92 9.35
CA ASN A 90 1.37 0.64 10.55
C ASN A 90 0.38 1.75 10.87
N VAL A 91 -0.62 1.39 11.67
CA VAL A 91 -1.61 2.30 12.24
C VAL A 91 -1.67 2.04 13.75
N GLU A 92 -1.45 3.07 14.55
CA GLU A 92 -1.61 2.98 16.00
C GLU A 92 -3.08 2.98 16.37
N LEU A 93 -3.49 2.02 17.20
CA LEU A 93 -4.84 1.96 17.73
C LEU A 93 -4.97 2.92 18.90
N VAL A 94 -5.83 3.92 18.77
CA VAL A 94 -6.04 4.95 19.80
C VAL A 94 -7.53 5.11 20.05
N THR A 95 -7.93 4.98 21.29
CA THR A 95 -9.32 5.19 21.77
C THR A 95 -10.37 4.31 21.10
N PHE A 96 -10.02 3.09 20.75
CA PHE A 96 -11.00 2.09 20.31
C PHE A 96 -11.66 1.43 21.51
N GLU A 97 -12.94 1.15 21.40
CA GLU A 97 -13.65 0.33 22.39
C GLU A 97 -13.30 -1.15 22.19
N ASN A 98 -13.39 -1.94 23.28
CA ASN A 98 -13.24 -3.38 23.16
C ASN A 98 -14.33 -3.96 22.27
N GLY A 99 -13.96 -4.86 21.39
CA GLY A 99 -14.93 -5.48 20.48
C GLY A 99 -14.29 -6.06 19.24
N ASN A 100 -15.15 -6.45 18.31
CA ASN A 100 -14.77 -7.03 17.04
C ASN A 100 -14.75 -5.96 15.95
N TYR A 101 -13.70 -6.00 15.15
CA TYR A 101 -13.49 -5.06 14.05
C TYR A 101 -13.08 -5.82 12.81
N THR A 102 -13.30 -5.20 11.66
CA THR A 102 -12.82 -5.71 10.37
C THR A 102 -11.87 -4.68 9.76
N ILE A 103 -10.70 -5.13 9.37
CA ILE A 103 -9.71 -4.27 8.71
C ILE A 103 -9.78 -4.53 7.20
N HIS A 104 -9.95 -3.45 6.43
CA HIS A 104 -9.82 -3.48 4.98
C HIS A 104 -8.55 -2.73 4.61
N CYS A 105 -7.63 -3.41 3.92
CA CYS A 105 -6.42 -2.81 3.39
C CYS A 105 -6.53 -2.82 1.87
N ASP A 106 -6.43 -1.63 1.26
CA ASP A 106 -6.57 -1.46 -0.18
C ASP A 106 -5.33 -0.76 -0.73
N TYR A 107 -4.59 -1.48 -1.56
CA TYR A 107 -3.53 -0.91 -2.38
C TYR A 107 -4.07 -0.73 -3.79
N ASN A 108 -4.20 0.51 -4.23
CA ASN A 108 -4.84 0.84 -5.51
C ASN A 108 -3.93 0.61 -6.72
N GLY A 109 -2.68 0.26 -6.47
CA GLY A 109 -1.74 0.02 -7.54
C GLY A 109 -1.15 1.31 -8.13
N THR A 110 -0.28 1.11 -9.09
CA THR A 110 0.34 2.17 -9.88
C THR A 110 0.43 1.70 -11.34
N MET A 111 1.06 2.51 -12.18
CA MET A 111 1.39 2.11 -13.55
C MET A 111 2.26 0.83 -13.59
N PHE A 112 3.06 0.59 -12.54
CA PHE A 112 4.03 -0.51 -12.47
C PHE A 112 3.50 -1.70 -11.69
N ASN A 113 2.55 -1.50 -10.79
CA ASN A 113 2.08 -2.50 -9.85
C ASN A 113 0.57 -2.62 -9.91
N LYS A 114 0.07 -3.85 -9.89
CA LYS A 114 -1.37 -4.11 -9.84
C LYS A 114 -1.92 -3.80 -8.46
N GLU A 115 -3.22 -3.53 -8.37
CA GLU A 115 -3.91 -3.34 -7.11
C GLU A 115 -3.98 -4.63 -6.30
N SER A 116 -4.09 -4.50 -4.99
CA SER A 116 -4.32 -5.63 -4.10
C SER A 116 -5.15 -5.18 -2.89
N HIS A 117 -5.91 -6.12 -2.34
CA HIS A 117 -6.85 -5.87 -1.26
C HIS A 117 -6.80 -7.02 -0.27
N THR A 118 -7.00 -6.74 1.01
CA THR A 118 -7.17 -7.77 2.02
C THR A 118 -8.19 -7.36 3.05
N VAL A 119 -8.83 -8.36 3.64
CA VAL A 119 -9.78 -8.19 4.75
C VAL A 119 -9.29 -9.06 5.90
N TYR A 120 -9.26 -8.50 7.10
CA TYR A 120 -8.69 -9.15 8.26
C TYR A 120 -9.54 -8.88 9.49
N ASP A 121 -9.87 -9.91 10.24
CA ASP A 121 -10.62 -9.78 11.47
C ASP A 121 -9.70 -9.39 12.62
N LEU A 122 -10.12 -8.39 13.39
CA LEU A 122 -9.38 -7.85 14.52
C LEU A 122 -10.26 -7.84 15.76
N VAL A 123 -9.70 -8.25 16.87
CA VAL A 123 -10.32 -8.08 18.20
C VAL A 123 -9.49 -7.07 18.97
N ILE A 124 -10.14 -6.03 19.49
CA ILE A 124 -9.50 -5.08 20.40
C ILE A 124 -9.95 -5.41 21.82
N ASP A 125 -8.99 -5.71 22.66
CA ASP A 125 -9.23 -6.11 24.04
C ASP A 125 -8.12 -5.55 24.93
N ASP A 126 -8.46 -4.51 25.68
CA ASP A 126 -7.54 -3.85 26.61
C ASP A 126 -7.45 -4.56 27.98
N GLY A 127 -8.17 -5.67 28.15
CA GLY A 127 -8.21 -6.39 29.40
C GLY A 127 -9.12 -5.76 30.47
N TYR A 128 -9.92 -4.76 30.12
CA TYR A 128 -10.90 -4.11 30.99
C TYR A 128 -12.31 -4.51 30.56
N ASN A 129 -13.10 -4.86 31.52
CA ASN A 129 -14.52 -5.21 31.31
C ASN A 129 -15.44 -4.05 31.71
#